data_963fa1b37eed4d56d1e246300a906dfa
#
_entry.id   963fa1b37eed4d56d1e246300a906dfa
#
_cell.length_a   1.000
_cell.length_b   1.000
_cell.length_c   1.000
_cell.angle_alpha   90.00
_cell.angle_beta   90.00
_cell.angle_gamma   90.00
#
_symmetry.space_group_name_H-M   'P 1'
#
loop_
_entity.id
_entity.type
_entity.pdbx_description
1 polymer ?
#
loop_
_entity_poly.entity_id
_entity_poly.type
_entity_poly.pdbx_seq_one_letter_code
_entity_poly.pdbx_strand_id
1 'polypeptide(L)'
;SDGGMDLSNLLKPALARGKARLIGATTINEFKALEADKAFERRFQPIVVDEPSKEQTLKILEGLKDNFGDYHNVEYTTEALIAMVDYSTQYISERFLPDKAIDLMDELGAKRNLTFEETDVTAFVEREEELTEALYEQVYKKQFHEALQTRLELDAIIVERDEVIQSSKGTYDRFIKKVDVKQLIEQKTGILVTDLDKSDLSNLSELQEKLSSMVIGQADAVNAVVASIQRNRLGLGDENRPIGCFLFVGPTGVGKTELAKALATLMFGDAGNMTRLDMSEYVEGHTTAKIIGSPPGYV
;
A
#
# COMPACT_ATOMS: atom_id res chain seq x y z
N SER A 1 5.21 -27.22 -16.70
CA SER A 1 6.01 -26.82 -17.85
C SER A 1 7.36 -27.51 -17.80
N ASP A 2 7.45 -28.62 -18.47
CA ASP A 2 8.64 -29.42 -18.74
C ASP A 2 9.59 -28.62 -19.62
N GLY A 3 10.84 -28.46 -19.23
CA GLY A 3 11.91 -27.94 -20.08
C GLY A 3 13.00 -27.12 -19.41
N GLY A 4 12.90 -26.83 -18.14
CA GLY A 4 14.03 -26.27 -17.38
C GLY A 4 15.01 -27.38 -17.05
N MET A 5 16.17 -27.43 -17.76
CA MET A 5 17.29 -28.22 -17.29
C MET A 5 17.51 -27.86 -15.82
N ASP A 6 17.27 -28.80 -14.93
CA ASP A 6 17.15 -28.58 -13.50
C ASP A 6 18.47 -27.97 -13.00
N LEU A 7 18.47 -26.66 -12.80
CA LEU A 7 19.64 -25.89 -12.35
C LEU A 7 20.24 -26.51 -11.09
N SER A 8 19.39 -27.16 -10.30
CA SER A 8 19.75 -27.96 -9.15
C SER A 8 20.74 -29.06 -9.49
N ASN A 9 20.53 -29.77 -10.60
CA ASN A 9 21.39 -30.87 -11.00
C ASN A 9 22.76 -30.39 -11.52
N LEU A 10 22.82 -29.19 -12.10
CA LEU A 10 24.07 -28.55 -12.52
C LEU A 10 24.90 -28.05 -11.32
N LEU A 11 24.25 -27.56 -10.28
CA LEU A 11 24.91 -27.01 -9.10
C LEU A 11 25.38 -28.09 -8.12
N LYS A 12 24.72 -29.25 -8.07
CA LYS A 12 25.07 -30.38 -7.17
C LYS A 12 26.56 -30.75 -7.19
N PRO A 13 27.26 -30.93 -8.33
CA PRO A 13 28.68 -31.29 -8.35
C PRO A 13 29.60 -30.17 -7.88
N ALA A 14 29.26 -28.91 -8.13
CA ALA A 14 30.05 -27.76 -7.71
C ALA A 14 29.97 -27.53 -6.20
N LEU A 15 28.77 -27.64 -5.64
CA LEU A 15 28.49 -27.59 -4.21
C LEU A 15 29.11 -28.80 -3.47
N ALA A 16 29.06 -30.00 -4.11
CA ALA A 16 29.65 -31.21 -3.52
C ALA A 16 31.15 -31.09 -3.30
N ARG A 17 31.86 -30.38 -4.17
CA ARG A 17 33.33 -30.26 -4.14
C ARG A 17 33.78 -29.02 -3.35
N GLY A 18 32.87 -28.24 -2.73
CA GLY A 18 33.18 -27.01 -1.99
C GLY A 18 33.78 -25.88 -2.86
N LYS A 19 33.66 -25.99 -4.18
CA LYS A 19 34.20 -25.00 -5.13
C LYS A 19 33.32 -23.77 -5.32
N ALA A 20 32.05 -23.85 -4.92
CA ALA A 20 31.10 -22.75 -5.01
C ALA A 20 30.62 -22.32 -3.60
N ARG A 21 30.61 -21.03 -3.35
CA ARG A 21 29.90 -20.40 -2.22
C ARG A 21 28.61 -19.82 -2.77
N LEU A 22 27.47 -20.24 -2.22
CA LEU A 22 26.17 -19.84 -2.70
C LEU A 22 25.36 -19.25 -1.54
N ILE A 23 24.72 -18.11 -1.79
CA ILE A 23 23.67 -17.53 -0.94
C ILE A 23 22.42 -17.54 -1.79
N GLY A 24 21.38 -18.22 -1.33
CA GLY A 24 20.08 -18.29 -2.00
C GLY A 24 19.01 -17.67 -1.13
N ALA A 25 18.02 -17.03 -1.77
CA ALA A 25 16.80 -16.58 -1.13
C ALA A 25 15.62 -17.33 -1.74
N THR A 26 14.70 -17.78 -0.91
CA THR A 26 13.51 -18.52 -1.33
C THR A 26 12.39 -18.38 -0.29
N THR A 27 11.21 -18.79 -0.63
CA THR A 27 10.07 -18.84 0.33
C THR A 27 10.14 -20.12 1.19
N ILE A 28 9.49 -20.09 2.37
CA ILE A 28 9.44 -21.26 3.26
C ILE A 28 8.84 -22.48 2.56
N ASN A 29 7.85 -22.28 1.69
CA ASN A 29 7.20 -23.38 0.97
C ASN A 29 8.12 -24.00 -0.08
N GLU A 30 8.87 -23.19 -0.81
CA GLU A 30 9.86 -23.67 -1.79
C GLU A 30 11.05 -24.31 -1.10
N PHE A 31 11.46 -23.79 0.07
CA PHE A 31 12.53 -24.39 0.86
C PHE A 31 12.19 -25.83 1.31
N LYS A 32 10.93 -26.10 1.71
CA LYS A 32 10.48 -27.46 2.03
C LYS A 32 10.67 -28.44 0.86
N ALA A 33 10.50 -27.97 -0.36
CA ALA A 33 10.75 -28.80 -1.55
C ALA A 33 12.27 -29.04 -1.75
N LEU A 34 13.11 -28.06 -1.46
CA LEU A 34 14.57 -28.22 -1.49
C LEU A 34 15.09 -29.12 -0.36
N GLU A 35 14.50 -29.06 0.83
CA GLU A 35 14.85 -29.89 1.99
C GLU A 35 14.58 -31.37 1.73
N ALA A 36 13.59 -31.72 0.88
CA ALA A 36 13.36 -33.08 0.46
C ALA A 36 14.53 -33.68 -0.33
N ASP A 37 15.40 -32.85 -0.95
CA ASP A 37 16.62 -33.31 -1.61
C ASP A 37 17.79 -33.33 -0.63
N LYS A 38 18.14 -34.55 -0.16
CA LYS A 38 19.26 -34.82 0.78
C LYS A 38 20.62 -34.24 0.34
N ALA A 39 20.77 -33.90 -0.95
CA ALA A 39 22.01 -33.31 -1.46
C ALA A 39 22.09 -31.80 -1.12
N PHE A 40 20.96 -31.11 -1.02
CA PHE A 40 20.89 -29.72 -0.61
C PHE A 40 20.78 -29.55 0.91
N GLU A 41 19.98 -30.37 1.59
CA GLU A 41 19.76 -30.34 3.04
C GLU A 41 21.07 -30.22 3.84
N ARG A 42 22.10 -31.02 3.47
CA ARG A 42 23.40 -31.08 4.19
C ARG A 42 24.34 -29.92 3.84
N ARG A 43 24.01 -29.04 2.90
CA ARG A 43 24.93 -28.02 2.37
C ARG A 43 24.46 -26.60 2.55
N PHE A 44 23.18 -26.41 2.78
CA PHE A 44 22.59 -25.12 3.09
C PHE A 44 22.25 -25.07 4.58
N GLN A 45 22.65 -23.98 5.21
CA GLN A 45 22.18 -23.64 6.54
C GLN A 45 20.96 -22.72 6.36
N PRO A 46 19.76 -23.15 6.75
CA PRO A 46 18.59 -22.30 6.66
C PRO A 46 18.71 -21.15 7.67
N ILE A 47 18.47 -19.95 7.17
CA ILE A 47 18.34 -18.74 7.99
C ILE A 47 16.92 -18.22 7.73
N VAL A 48 16.06 -18.34 8.73
CA VAL A 48 14.70 -17.84 8.64
C VAL A 48 14.73 -16.32 8.83
N VAL A 49 14.10 -15.61 7.91
CA VAL A 49 13.92 -14.16 7.98
C VAL A 49 12.42 -13.92 8.15
N ASP A 50 12.03 -13.55 9.36
CA ASP A 50 10.64 -13.32 9.73
C ASP A 50 10.15 -11.95 9.23
N GLU A 51 8.82 -11.81 9.13
CA GLU A 51 8.16 -10.54 8.83
C GLU A 51 8.51 -9.50 9.91
N PRO A 52 8.95 -8.29 9.55
CA PRO A 52 9.26 -7.26 10.51
C PRO A 52 8.01 -6.75 11.23
N SER A 53 8.18 -6.30 12.47
CA SER A 53 7.10 -5.63 13.20
C SER A 53 6.73 -4.29 12.57
N LYS A 54 5.57 -3.73 12.94
CA LYS A 54 5.14 -2.38 12.52
C LYS A 54 6.19 -1.32 12.83
N GLU A 55 6.79 -1.37 14.03
CA GLU A 55 7.83 -0.42 14.43
C GLU A 55 9.12 -0.55 13.61
N GLN A 56 9.50 -1.79 13.28
CA GLN A 56 10.64 -2.05 12.41
C GLN A 56 10.35 -1.59 10.99
N THR A 57 9.15 -1.84 10.49
CA THR A 57 8.71 -1.40 9.17
C THR A 57 8.68 0.13 9.07
N LEU A 58 8.23 0.84 10.10
CA LEU A 58 8.27 2.30 10.13
C LEU A 58 9.71 2.82 9.97
N LYS A 59 10.68 2.23 10.70
CA LYS A 59 12.10 2.59 10.55
C LYS A 59 12.65 2.30 9.15
N ILE A 60 12.19 1.22 8.51
CA ILE A 60 12.54 0.92 7.11
C ILE A 60 12.01 2.02 6.18
N LEU A 61 10.73 2.40 6.32
CA LEU A 61 10.14 3.48 5.53
C LEU A 61 10.84 4.82 5.78
N GLU A 62 11.18 5.14 7.02
CA GLU A 62 11.96 6.34 7.36
C GLU A 62 13.34 6.36 6.68
N GLY A 63 13.99 5.21 6.56
CA GLY A 63 15.26 5.07 5.83
C GLY A 63 15.13 5.17 4.31
N LEU A 64 13.96 4.87 3.77
CA LEU A 64 13.70 4.88 2.32
C LEU A 64 13.06 6.19 1.83
N LYS A 65 12.44 6.97 2.73
CA LYS A 65 11.61 8.14 2.38
C LYS A 65 12.35 9.16 1.51
N ASP A 66 13.63 9.40 1.76
CA ASP A 66 14.41 10.39 1.03
C ASP A 66 14.69 9.90 -0.40
N ASN A 67 15.03 8.61 -0.57
CA ASN A 67 15.26 8.02 -1.88
C ASN A 67 14.00 8.03 -2.76
N PHE A 68 12.85 7.62 -2.21
CA PHE A 68 11.56 7.68 -2.91
C PHE A 68 11.09 9.11 -3.10
N GLY A 69 11.37 10.00 -2.14
CA GLY A 69 11.09 11.42 -2.21
C GLY A 69 11.80 12.10 -3.36
N ASP A 70 13.10 11.85 -3.50
CA ASP A 70 13.92 12.38 -4.58
C ASP A 70 13.49 11.82 -5.94
N TYR A 71 13.21 10.51 -6.00
CA TYR A 71 12.79 9.85 -7.24
C TYR A 71 11.43 10.36 -7.77
N HIS A 72 10.45 10.55 -6.89
CA HIS A 72 9.11 11.02 -7.25
C HIS A 72 8.92 12.53 -7.09
N ASN A 73 9.94 13.27 -6.67
CA ASN A 73 9.87 14.71 -6.37
C ASN A 73 8.79 15.08 -5.35
N VAL A 74 8.66 14.29 -4.27
CA VAL A 74 7.66 14.42 -3.21
C VAL A 74 8.29 14.37 -1.82
N GLU A 75 7.54 14.75 -0.79
CA GLU A 75 7.95 14.65 0.60
C GLU A 75 6.92 13.85 1.41
N TYR A 76 7.37 12.81 2.12
CA TYR A 76 6.52 11.97 2.94
C TYR A 76 6.47 12.50 4.38
N THR A 77 5.27 12.84 4.86
CA THR A 77 5.09 13.22 6.26
C THR A 77 5.19 11.99 7.17
N THR A 78 5.65 12.19 8.41
CA THR A 78 5.71 11.09 9.40
C THR A 78 4.35 10.44 9.64
N GLU A 79 3.28 11.24 9.63
CA GLU A 79 1.91 10.74 9.76
C GLU A 79 1.50 9.84 8.58
N ALA A 80 1.95 10.18 7.36
CA ALA A 80 1.71 9.34 6.19
C ALA A 80 2.45 7.99 6.30
N LEU A 81 3.72 7.98 6.75
CA LEU A 81 4.48 6.75 6.95
C LEU A 81 3.82 5.82 7.97
N ILE A 82 3.37 6.38 9.10
CA ILE A 82 2.63 5.62 10.11
C ILE A 82 1.33 5.05 9.51
N ALA A 83 0.59 5.88 8.78
CA ALA A 83 -0.65 5.45 8.12
C ALA A 83 -0.41 4.36 7.06
N MET A 84 0.70 4.42 6.29
CA MET A 84 1.06 3.36 5.34
C MET A 84 1.26 2.01 6.04
N VAL A 85 1.95 1.99 7.18
CA VAL A 85 2.17 0.76 7.95
C VAL A 85 0.86 0.24 8.54
N ASP A 86 0.08 1.10 9.19
CA ASP A 86 -1.15 0.70 9.86
C ASP A 86 -2.22 0.24 8.89
N TYR A 87 -2.50 1.04 7.85
CA TYR A 87 -3.54 0.71 6.87
C TYR A 87 -3.15 -0.48 6.00
N SER A 88 -1.88 -0.60 5.59
CA SER A 88 -1.45 -1.80 4.86
C SER A 88 -1.61 -3.07 5.69
N THR A 89 -1.33 -3.00 6.98
CA THR A 89 -1.49 -4.13 7.89
C THR A 89 -2.96 -4.50 8.08
N GLN A 90 -3.84 -3.51 8.17
CA GLN A 90 -5.26 -3.70 8.46
C GLN A 90 -6.08 -4.09 7.22
N TYR A 91 -5.78 -3.51 6.06
CA TYR A 91 -6.62 -3.62 4.86
C TYR A 91 -6.00 -4.45 3.73
N ILE A 92 -4.67 -4.71 3.74
CA ILE A 92 -3.99 -5.52 2.74
C ILE A 92 -3.50 -6.82 3.38
N SER A 93 -4.25 -7.91 3.17
CA SER A 93 -3.95 -9.23 3.73
C SER A 93 -3.10 -10.12 2.83
N GLU A 94 -3.03 -9.83 1.53
CA GLU A 94 -2.39 -10.71 0.54
C GLU A 94 -0.85 -10.63 0.54
N ARG A 95 -0.27 -9.63 1.16
CA ARG A 95 1.18 -9.37 1.21
C ARG A 95 1.67 -9.14 2.62
N PHE A 96 2.97 -9.31 2.82
CA PHE A 96 3.65 -9.15 4.10
C PHE A 96 4.33 -7.78 4.22
N LEU A 97 4.61 -7.35 5.45
CA LEU A 97 5.49 -6.22 5.71
C LEU A 97 6.96 -6.64 5.41
N PRO A 98 7.83 -5.73 4.96
CA PRO A 98 7.58 -4.30 4.69
C PRO A 98 7.03 -4.03 3.29
N ASP A 99 6.98 -5.03 2.41
CA ASP A 99 6.69 -4.90 0.97
C ASP A 99 5.40 -4.12 0.69
N LYS A 100 4.28 -4.51 1.32
CA LYS A 100 2.99 -3.83 1.14
C LYS A 100 2.99 -2.35 1.55
N ALA A 101 3.83 -1.96 2.51
CA ALA A 101 3.93 -0.55 2.93
C ALA A 101 4.86 0.25 2.00
N ILE A 102 5.91 -0.39 1.48
CA ILE A 102 6.81 0.20 0.46
C ILE A 102 6.06 0.41 -0.86
N ASP A 103 5.24 -0.55 -1.27
CA ASP A 103 4.38 -0.42 -2.47
C ASP A 103 3.44 0.81 -2.36
N LEU A 104 2.85 1.05 -1.18
CA LEU A 104 2.03 2.24 -0.97
C LEU A 104 2.84 3.53 -1.07
N MET A 105 4.08 3.52 -0.57
CA MET A 105 4.98 4.67 -0.66
C MET A 105 5.29 4.99 -2.12
N ASP A 106 5.68 4.00 -2.90
CA ASP A 106 6.00 4.13 -4.32
C ASP A 106 4.80 4.63 -5.14
N GLU A 107 3.65 4.00 -4.95
CA GLU A 107 2.43 4.34 -5.68
C GLU A 107 1.90 5.74 -5.36
N LEU A 108 1.96 6.16 -4.09
CA LEU A 108 1.59 7.52 -3.69
C LEU A 108 2.55 8.56 -4.27
N GLY A 109 3.85 8.27 -4.27
CA GLY A 109 4.85 9.11 -4.90
C GLY A 109 4.59 9.27 -6.39
N ALA A 110 4.43 8.16 -7.10
CA ALA A 110 4.12 8.16 -8.53
C ALA A 110 2.82 8.90 -8.84
N LYS A 111 1.74 8.64 -8.07
CA LYS A 111 0.44 9.29 -8.27
C LYS A 111 0.54 10.80 -8.04
N ARG A 112 1.26 11.24 -7.01
CA ARG A 112 1.46 12.67 -6.73
C ARG A 112 2.29 13.32 -7.84
N ASN A 113 3.33 12.67 -8.32
CA ASN A 113 4.14 13.16 -9.43
C ASN A 113 3.35 13.31 -10.74
N LEU A 114 2.44 12.36 -11.03
CA LEU A 114 1.54 12.44 -12.20
C LEU A 114 0.51 13.58 -12.11
N THR A 115 0.20 14.08 -10.92
CA THR A 115 -0.65 15.27 -10.74
C THR A 115 0.13 16.57 -10.91
N PHE A 116 1.43 16.48 -11.06
CA PHE A 116 2.28 17.60 -11.40
C PHE A 116 2.11 17.90 -12.90
N GLU A 117 1.44 18.99 -13.23
CA GLU A 117 1.53 19.55 -14.57
C GLU A 117 2.94 20.08 -14.72
N GLU A 118 3.78 19.36 -15.46
CA GLU A 118 5.06 19.91 -15.93
C GLU A 118 4.74 21.20 -16.67
N THR A 119 5.23 22.31 -16.14
CA THR A 119 5.12 23.56 -16.85
C THR A 119 5.87 23.36 -18.16
N ASP A 120 5.16 23.47 -19.28
CA ASP A 120 5.74 23.29 -20.59
C ASP A 120 6.76 24.42 -20.83
N VAL A 121 8.01 24.12 -20.60
CA VAL A 121 9.14 25.03 -20.85
C VAL A 121 9.84 24.75 -22.16
N THR A 122 9.30 23.83 -22.97
CA THR A 122 9.90 23.39 -24.24
C THR A 122 10.19 24.57 -25.15
N ALA A 123 9.25 25.51 -25.27
CA ALA A 123 9.43 26.71 -26.07
C ALA A 123 10.58 27.62 -25.59
N PHE A 124 10.82 27.66 -24.26
CA PHE A 124 11.95 28.41 -23.69
C PHE A 124 13.28 27.72 -24.00
N VAL A 125 13.32 26.39 -23.89
CA VAL A 125 14.55 25.62 -24.19
C VAL A 125 14.92 25.70 -25.66
N GLU A 126 13.95 25.53 -26.57
CA GLU A 126 14.19 25.69 -28.02
C GLU A 126 14.70 27.10 -28.35
N ARG A 127 14.12 28.13 -27.73
CA ARG A 127 14.56 29.50 -27.97
C ARG A 127 15.93 29.80 -27.36
N GLU A 128 16.26 29.20 -26.22
CA GLU A 128 17.59 29.28 -25.58
C GLU A 128 18.69 28.67 -26.50
N GLU A 129 18.39 27.50 -27.10
CA GLU A 129 19.29 26.85 -28.06
C GLU A 129 19.51 27.72 -29.31
N GLU A 130 18.45 28.24 -29.92
CA GLU A 130 18.54 29.14 -31.08
C GLU A 130 19.39 30.38 -30.81
N LEU A 131 19.15 31.05 -29.67
CA LEU A 131 19.92 32.26 -29.33
C LEU A 131 21.37 31.94 -28.98
N THR A 132 21.62 30.77 -28.41
CA THR A 132 22.97 30.30 -28.09
C THR A 132 23.75 30.05 -29.38
N GLU A 133 23.16 29.39 -30.38
CA GLU A 133 23.79 29.19 -31.70
C GLU A 133 24.05 30.51 -32.42
N ALA A 134 23.05 31.41 -32.42
CA ALA A 134 23.21 32.74 -33.03
C ALA A 134 24.35 33.55 -32.38
N LEU A 135 24.44 33.47 -31.03
CA LEU A 135 25.50 34.13 -30.27
C LEU A 135 26.90 33.62 -30.68
N TYR A 136 27.06 32.29 -30.78
CA TYR A 136 28.33 31.70 -31.23
C TYR A 136 28.69 32.12 -32.64
N GLU A 137 27.73 32.15 -33.57
CA GLU A 137 27.96 32.57 -34.96
C GLU A 137 28.35 34.02 -35.05
N GLN A 138 27.69 34.93 -34.32
CA GLN A 138 27.99 36.37 -34.29
C GLN A 138 29.38 36.65 -33.68
N VAL A 139 29.74 35.95 -32.60
CA VAL A 139 31.08 36.05 -31.99
C VAL A 139 32.15 35.57 -32.98
N TYR A 140 31.94 34.48 -33.71
CA TYR A 140 32.84 33.97 -34.69
C TYR A 140 33.03 34.97 -35.85
N LYS A 141 31.95 35.65 -36.28
CA LYS A 141 31.97 36.69 -37.32
C LYS A 141 32.47 38.05 -36.81
N LYS A 142 32.87 38.17 -35.54
CA LYS A 142 33.32 39.41 -34.86
C LYS A 142 32.27 40.52 -34.83
N GLN A 143 30.99 40.18 -34.86
CA GLN A 143 29.83 41.09 -34.76
C GLN A 143 29.49 41.37 -33.30
N PHE A 144 30.38 42.00 -32.56
CA PHE A 144 30.27 42.12 -31.10
C PHE A 144 29.09 42.94 -30.61
N HIS A 145 28.58 43.88 -31.40
CA HIS A 145 27.42 44.67 -31.02
C HIS A 145 26.12 43.82 -31.05
N GLU A 146 25.97 43.06 -32.11
CA GLU A 146 24.85 42.13 -32.29
C GLU A 146 24.94 40.98 -31.26
N ALA A 147 26.13 40.44 -31.04
CA ALA A 147 26.34 39.40 -30.01
C ALA A 147 25.99 39.88 -28.60
N LEU A 148 26.20 41.16 -28.27
CA LEU A 148 25.79 41.72 -26.99
C LEU A 148 24.24 41.78 -26.84
N GLN A 149 23.55 42.15 -27.90
CA GLN A 149 22.09 42.18 -27.91
C GLN A 149 21.51 40.77 -27.76
N THR A 150 22.01 39.81 -28.53
CA THR A 150 21.60 38.40 -28.42
C THR A 150 21.87 37.82 -27.03
N ARG A 151 22.99 38.24 -26.39
CA ARG A 151 23.28 37.83 -25.01
C ARG A 151 22.27 38.37 -24.00
N LEU A 152 21.87 39.64 -24.13
CA LEU A 152 20.84 40.24 -23.26
C LEU A 152 19.47 39.56 -23.44
N GLU A 153 19.12 39.21 -24.69
CA GLU A 153 17.89 38.45 -24.96
C GLU A 153 17.94 37.05 -24.33
N LEU A 154 19.08 36.35 -24.42
CA LEU A 154 19.28 35.05 -23.81
C LEU A 154 19.13 35.11 -22.28
N ASP A 155 19.79 36.09 -21.65
CA ASP A 155 19.71 36.29 -20.20
C ASP A 155 18.23 36.58 -19.75
N ALA A 156 17.48 37.36 -20.54
CA ALA A 156 16.08 37.66 -20.29
C ALA A 156 15.19 36.41 -20.36
N ILE A 157 15.39 35.55 -21.38
CA ILE A 157 14.63 34.30 -21.54
C ILE A 157 14.93 33.31 -20.41
N ILE A 158 16.18 33.21 -19.96
CA ILE A 158 16.56 32.38 -18.81
C ILE A 158 15.83 32.84 -17.54
N VAL A 159 15.77 34.15 -17.29
CA VAL A 159 15.06 34.71 -16.13
C VAL A 159 13.56 34.41 -16.24
N GLU A 160 12.96 34.64 -17.41
CA GLU A 160 11.53 34.40 -17.62
C GLU A 160 11.18 32.91 -17.44
N ARG A 161 11.99 32.01 -17.99
CA ARG A 161 11.85 30.55 -17.76
C ARG A 161 11.91 30.21 -16.27
N ASP A 162 12.89 30.75 -15.55
CA ASP A 162 13.07 30.47 -14.11
C ASP A 162 11.93 31.06 -13.28
N GLU A 163 11.36 32.21 -13.65
CA GLU A 163 10.16 32.77 -13.01
C GLU A 163 8.92 31.89 -13.24
N VAL A 164 8.74 31.36 -14.45
CA VAL A 164 7.64 30.42 -14.78
C VAL A 164 7.79 29.13 -13.99
N ILE A 165 9.00 28.56 -13.91
CA ILE A 165 9.28 27.38 -13.09
C ILE A 165 9.04 27.64 -11.59
N GLN A 166 9.44 28.81 -11.09
CA GLN A 166 9.25 29.18 -9.68
C GLN A 166 7.77 29.41 -9.34
N SER A 167 7.01 30.04 -10.22
CA SER A 167 5.57 30.27 -10.01
C SER A 167 4.77 28.97 -10.01
N SER A 168 5.14 27.99 -10.84
CA SER A 168 4.51 26.66 -10.84
C SER A 168 4.86 25.85 -9.60
N LYS A 169 6.08 25.98 -9.04
CA LYS A 169 6.48 25.33 -7.78
C LYS A 169 5.66 25.80 -6.58
N GLY A 170 5.14 27.03 -6.59
CA GLY A 170 4.33 27.57 -5.50
C GLY A 170 2.93 26.98 -5.38
N THR A 171 2.42 26.31 -6.40
CA THR A 171 1.05 25.74 -6.45
C THR A 171 1.04 24.23 -6.19
N TYR A 172 2.20 23.57 -6.18
CA TYR A 172 2.33 22.13 -6.03
C TYR A 172 2.53 21.71 -4.58
N ASP A 173 1.54 21.02 -4.01
CA ASP A 173 1.66 20.40 -2.68
C ASP A 173 2.44 19.09 -2.80
N ARG A 174 3.75 19.16 -2.55
CA ARG A 174 4.68 18.02 -2.60
C ARG A 174 4.51 17.04 -1.46
N PHE A 175 3.77 17.44 -0.42
CA PHE A 175 3.63 16.63 0.78
C PHE A 175 2.60 15.53 0.58
N ILE A 176 3.02 14.30 0.83
CA ILE A 176 2.12 13.15 0.97
C ILE A 176 1.68 13.09 2.42
N LYS A 177 0.37 13.19 2.62
CA LYS A 177 -0.28 13.26 3.92
C LYS A 177 -1.06 11.97 4.21
N LYS A 178 -1.46 11.78 5.46
CA LYS A 178 -2.30 10.66 5.90
C LYS A 178 -3.56 10.50 5.04
N VAL A 179 -4.17 11.60 4.60
CA VAL A 179 -5.38 11.61 3.76
C VAL A 179 -5.14 10.94 2.39
N ASP A 180 -3.96 11.16 1.80
CA ASP A 180 -3.60 10.56 0.52
C ASP A 180 -3.47 9.03 0.63
N VAL A 181 -2.86 8.56 1.72
CA VAL A 181 -2.74 7.13 2.04
C VAL A 181 -4.12 6.49 2.18
N LYS A 182 -5.02 7.17 2.91
CA LYS A 182 -6.40 6.75 3.10
C LYS A 182 -7.12 6.58 1.75
N GLN A 183 -7.08 7.60 0.90
CA GLN A 183 -7.72 7.57 -0.41
C GLN A 183 -7.17 6.44 -1.30
N LEU A 184 -5.87 6.19 -1.26
CA LEU A 184 -5.27 5.11 -2.03
C LEU A 184 -5.75 3.73 -1.55
N ILE A 185 -5.79 3.51 -0.23
CA ILE A 185 -6.31 2.27 0.35
C ILE A 185 -7.78 2.06 -0.02
N GLU A 186 -8.61 3.10 0.08
CA GLU A 186 -10.03 3.04 -0.32
C GLU A 186 -10.19 2.67 -1.81
N GLN A 187 -9.35 3.21 -2.68
CA GLN A 187 -9.34 2.88 -4.10
C GLN A 187 -8.91 1.43 -4.38
N LYS A 188 -7.91 0.92 -3.64
CA LYS A 188 -7.41 -0.44 -3.81
C LYS A 188 -8.33 -1.52 -3.27
N THR A 189 -8.93 -1.27 -2.12
CA THR A 189 -9.70 -2.29 -1.40
C THR A 189 -11.20 -2.14 -1.58
N GLY A 190 -11.68 -0.99 -2.04
CA GLY A 190 -13.11 -0.66 -2.06
C GLY A 190 -13.71 -0.47 -0.67
N ILE A 191 -12.92 -0.50 0.39
CA ILE A 191 -13.35 -0.36 1.77
C ILE A 191 -13.15 1.09 2.21
N LEU A 192 -14.20 1.72 2.74
CA LEU A 192 -14.07 3.03 3.35
C LEU A 192 -13.19 2.95 4.59
N VAL A 193 -12.02 3.58 4.52
CA VAL A 193 -11.12 3.70 5.65
C VAL A 193 -11.68 4.77 6.59
N THR A 194 -12.34 4.34 7.64
CA THR A 194 -12.85 5.24 8.65
C THR A 194 -11.70 5.62 9.57
N ASP A 195 -11.18 6.83 9.43
CA ASP A 195 -10.28 7.42 10.41
C ASP A 195 -11.04 7.63 11.71
N LEU A 196 -10.83 6.71 12.60
CA LEU A 196 -11.28 6.87 13.96
C LEU A 196 -10.11 7.49 14.74
N ASP A 197 -9.88 8.76 14.50
CA ASP A 197 -9.19 9.56 15.48
C ASP A 197 -9.93 9.42 16.81
N LYS A 198 -9.18 9.22 17.88
CA LYS A 198 -9.71 9.03 19.25
C LYS A 198 -10.67 10.16 19.71
N SER A 199 -10.89 11.18 18.89
CA SER A 199 -11.78 12.30 19.10
C SER A 199 -13.23 12.10 18.63
N ASP A 200 -13.53 11.05 17.85
CA ASP A 200 -14.87 10.86 17.29
C ASP A 200 -15.80 10.00 18.16
N LEU A 201 -15.89 10.35 19.43
CA LEU A 201 -16.98 9.88 20.32
C LEU A 201 -18.38 10.25 19.76
N SER A 202 -18.45 11.32 18.96
CA SER A 202 -19.68 11.70 18.24
C SER A 202 -20.12 10.67 17.20
N ASN A 203 -19.17 10.09 16.44
CA ASN A 203 -19.50 9.08 15.44
C ASN A 203 -19.96 7.75 16.06
N LEU A 204 -19.61 7.49 17.30
CA LEU A 204 -20.05 6.28 18.02
C LEU A 204 -21.53 6.36 18.48
N SER A 205 -22.04 7.55 18.78
CA SER A 205 -23.47 7.75 19.05
C SER A 205 -24.29 7.65 17.76
N GLU A 206 -23.78 8.19 16.66
CA GLU A 206 -24.39 8.07 15.35
C GLU A 206 -24.47 6.61 14.85
N LEU A 207 -23.47 5.78 15.17
CA LEU A 207 -23.51 4.34 14.83
C LEU A 207 -24.72 3.64 15.45
N GLN A 208 -25.03 3.95 16.70
CA GLN A 208 -26.17 3.38 17.40
C GLN A 208 -27.49 3.83 16.75
N GLU A 209 -27.63 5.12 16.45
CA GLU A 209 -28.84 5.67 15.84
C GLU A 209 -29.05 5.09 14.43
N LYS A 210 -28.00 5.08 13.60
CA LYS A 210 -28.05 4.52 12.24
C LYS A 210 -28.39 3.03 12.26
N LEU A 211 -27.74 2.24 13.14
CA LEU A 211 -28.03 0.81 13.24
C LEU A 211 -29.46 0.55 13.74
N SER A 212 -29.94 1.35 14.70
CA SER A 212 -31.33 1.26 15.21
C SER A 212 -32.36 1.64 14.16
N SER A 213 -32.04 2.56 13.25
CA SER A 213 -32.93 2.93 12.14
C SER A 213 -33.03 1.84 11.06
N MET A 214 -31.97 1.06 10.86
CA MET A 214 -31.92 -0.04 9.89
C MET A 214 -32.54 -1.32 10.44
N VAL A 215 -32.40 -1.59 11.76
CA VAL A 215 -32.86 -2.81 12.39
C VAL A 215 -33.91 -2.50 13.49
N ILE A 216 -35.15 -2.50 13.07
CA ILE A 216 -36.27 -2.14 13.94
C ILE A 216 -36.63 -3.31 14.86
N GLY A 217 -36.88 -3.03 16.14
CA GLY A 217 -37.39 -4.00 17.12
C GLY A 217 -36.33 -4.88 17.78
N GLN A 218 -35.03 -4.62 17.59
CA GLN A 218 -33.93 -5.39 18.19
C GLN A 218 -32.98 -4.51 19.01
N ALA A 219 -33.52 -3.59 19.81
CA ALA A 219 -32.73 -2.57 20.51
C ALA A 219 -31.63 -3.17 21.42
N ASP A 220 -31.93 -4.25 22.15
CA ASP A 220 -30.96 -4.90 23.05
C ASP A 220 -29.78 -5.52 22.27
N ALA A 221 -30.05 -6.16 21.13
CA ALA A 221 -29.02 -6.73 20.28
C ALA A 221 -28.14 -5.62 19.64
N VAL A 222 -28.77 -4.56 19.16
CA VAL A 222 -28.06 -3.38 18.61
C VAL A 222 -27.16 -2.78 19.69
N ASN A 223 -27.68 -2.53 20.89
CA ASN A 223 -26.91 -1.94 21.98
C ASN A 223 -25.69 -2.82 22.37
N ALA A 224 -25.87 -4.14 22.45
CA ALA A 224 -24.81 -5.07 22.78
C ALA A 224 -23.69 -5.06 21.74
N VAL A 225 -24.04 -5.03 20.44
CA VAL A 225 -23.07 -4.96 19.33
C VAL A 225 -22.33 -3.62 19.36
N VAL A 226 -23.06 -2.51 19.46
CA VAL A 226 -22.47 -1.16 19.50
C VAL A 226 -21.53 -1.01 20.70
N ALA A 227 -21.93 -1.46 21.89
CA ALA A 227 -21.09 -1.40 23.09
C ALA A 227 -19.79 -2.20 22.96
N SER A 228 -19.80 -3.31 22.22
CA SER A 228 -18.59 -4.11 21.94
C SER A 228 -17.66 -3.37 20.98
N ILE A 229 -18.20 -2.78 19.92
CA ILE A 229 -17.44 -1.99 18.95
C ILE A 229 -16.85 -0.75 19.64
N GLN A 230 -17.63 -0.05 20.48
CA GLN A 230 -17.16 1.10 21.22
C GLN A 230 -15.98 0.77 22.14
N ARG A 231 -16.06 -0.34 22.87
CA ARG A 231 -14.95 -0.79 23.75
C ARG A 231 -13.66 -1.06 22.97
N ASN A 232 -13.78 -1.73 21.85
CA ASN A 232 -12.60 -2.01 21.02
C ASN A 232 -11.99 -0.72 20.48
N ARG A 233 -12.81 0.22 19.99
CA ARG A 233 -12.37 1.50 19.45
C ARG A 233 -11.74 2.45 20.48
N LEU A 234 -12.13 2.34 21.74
CA LEU A 234 -11.49 3.07 22.84
C LEU A 234 -10.09 2.54 23.21
N GLY A 235 -9.57 1.57 22.44
CA GLY A 235 -8.27 0.97 22.72
C GLY A 235 -8.27 0.04 23.93
N LEU A 236 -9.46 -0.37 24.42
CA LEU A 236 -9.60 -1.31 25.52
C LEU A 236 -9.60 -2.79 25.03
N GLY A 237 -9.46 -2.99 23.71
CA GLY A 237 -9.32 -4.29 23.08
C GLY A 237 -7.86 -4.63 22.80
N ASP A 238 -7.56 -5.90 22.61
CA ASP A 238 -6.27 -6.41 22.17
C ASP A 238 -6.16 -6.17 20.64
N GLU A 239 -5.10 -5.53 20.18
CA GLU A 239 -4.87 -5.22 18.75
C GLU A 239 -4.79 -6.47 17.86
N ASN A 240 -4.45 -7.62 18.45
CA ASN A 240 -4.36 -8.90 17.75
C ASN A 240 -5.67 -9.69 17.74
N ARG A 241 -6.75 -9.12 18.29
CA ARG A 241 -8.06 -9.78 18.32
C ARG A 241 -9.07 -9.08 17.41
N PRO A 242 -10.03 -9.81 16.85
CA PRO A 242 -11.12 -9.20 16.10
C PRO A 242 -11.91 -8.21 16.98
N ILE A 243 -12.48 -7.18 16.35
CA ILE A 243 -13.28 -6.13 17.01
C ILE A 243 -14.39 -6.72 17.87
N GLY A 244 -14.97 -7.83 17.46
CA GLY A 244 -15.96 -8.57 18.22
C GLY A 244 -16.26 -9.93 17.58
N CYS A 245 -16.65 -10.87 18.40
CA CYS A 245 -17.19 -12.16 17.98
C CYS A 245 -18.60 -12.27 18.52
N PHE A 246 -19.62 -12.33 17.65
CA PHE A 246 -21.02 -12.28 18.01
C PHE A 246 -21.72 -13.58 17.61
N LEU A 247 -22.56 -14.10 18.49
CA LEU A 247 -23.48 -15.21 18.23
C LEU A 247 -24.92 -14.70 18.36
N PHE A 248 -25.61 -14.53 17.23
CA PHE A 248 -27.02 -14.15 17.23
C PHE A 248 -27.92 -15.39 17.35
N VAL A 249 -28.62 -15.52 18.46
CA VAL A 249 -29.52 -16.65 18.75
C VAL A 249 -30.94 -16.16 18.78
N GLY A 250 -31.85 -16.87 18.10
CA GLY A 250 -33.27 -16.55 18.07
C GLY A 250 -34.02 -17.30 16.97
N PRO A 251 -35.36 -17.23 16.92
CA PRO A 251 -36.19 -17.87 15.90
C PRO A 251 -35.86 -17.43 14.49
N THR A 252 -36.35 -18.12 13.47
CA THR A 252 -36.22 -17.71 12.07
C THR A 252 -37.03 -16.43 11.82
N GLY A 253 -36.50 -15.53 10.95
CA GLY A 253 -37.22 -14.33 10.54
C GLY A 253 -37.11 -13.12 11.48
N VAL A 254 -36.43 -13.22 12.63
CA VAL A 254 -36.32 -12.10 13.60
C VAL A 254 -35.23 -11.05 13.28
N GLY A 255 -34.58 -11.15 12.15
CA GLY A 255 -33.62 -10.12 11.71
C GLY A 255 -32.13 -10.41 12.02
N LYS A 256 -31.73 -11.62 12.42
CA LYS A 256 -30.33 -11.96 12.76
C LYS A 256 -29.34 -11.64 11.61
N THR A 257 -29.69 -12.09 10.40
CA THR A 257 -28.84 -11.83 9.20
C THR A 257 -28.91 -10.38 8.77
N GLU A 258 -30.04 -9.71 8.96
CA GLU A 258 -30.22 -8.32 8.64
C GLU A 258 -29.37 -7.41 9.53
N LEU A 259 -29.28 -7.73 10.82
CA LEU A 259 -28.39 -7.04 11.75
C LEU A 259 -26.92 -7.18 11.32
N ALA A 260 -26.50 -8.36 10.86
CA ALA A 260 -25.14 -8.56 10.36
C ALA A 260 -24.87 -7.76 9.07
N LYS A 261 -25.83 -7.71 8.13
CA LYS A 261 -25.72 -6.90 6.90
C LYS A 261 -25.71 -5.40 7.20
N ALA A 262 -26.62 -4.93 8.07
CA ALA A 262 -26.67 -3.54 8.47
C ALA A 262 -25.35 -3.10 9.14
N LEU A 263 -24.78 -3.97 9.97
CA LEU A 263 -23.47 -3.74 10.58
C LEU A 263 -22.36 -3.65 9.52
N ALA A 264 -22.33 -4.57 8.55
CA ALA A 264 -21.35 -4.55 7.46
C ALA A 264 -21.45 -3.27 6.63
N THR A 265 -22.67 -2.86 6.27
CA THR A 265 -22.89 -1.61 5.54
C THR A 265 -22.39 -0.38 6.30
N LEU A 266 -22.65 -0.32 7.61
CA LEU A 266 -22.23 0.83 8.43
C LEU A 266 -20.73 0.84 8.71
N MET A 267 -20.11 -0.34 8.85
CA MET A 267 -18.68 -0.46 9.15
C MET A 267 -17.79 -0.36 7.92
N PHE A 268 -18.25 -0.87 6.77
CA PHE A 268 -17.44 -1.08 5.57
C PHE A 268 -18.06 -0.44 4.31
N GLY A 269 -19.14 0.33 4.46
CA GLY A 269 -19.77 1.08 3.37
C GLY A 269 -20.71 0.27 2.49
N ASP A 270 -20.54 -1.05 2.39
CA ASP A 270 -21.41 -1.94 1.60
C ASP A 270 -21.61 -3.28 2.31
N ALA A 271 -22.81 -3.83 2.19
CA ALA A 271 -23.13 -5.19 2.65
C ALA A 271 -22.36 -6.29 1.87
N GLY A 272 -21.91 -5.99 0.66
CA GLY A 272 -21.08 -6.86 -0.18
C GLY A 272 -19.67 -7.10 0.39
N ASN A 273 -19.18 -6.21 1.25
CA ASN A 273 -17.89 -6.36 1.94
C ASN A 273 -17.93 -7.38 3.10
N MET A 274 -18.99 -8.18 3.19
CA MET A 274 -19.17 -9.26 4.16
C MET A 274 -19.01 -10.62 3.48
N THR A 275 -18.09 -11.44 3.97
CA THR A 275 -18.02 -12.86 3.58
C THR A 275 -19.11 -13.64 4.30
N ARG A 276 -20.08 -14.17 3.55
CA ARG A 276 -21.16 -14.99 4.07
C ARG A 276 -20.94 -16.45 3.71
N LEU A 277 -20.90 -17.30 4.73
CA LEU A 277 -20.84 -18.76 4.59
C LEU A 277 -22.15 -19.35 5.14
N ASP A 278 -22.90 -20.05 4.29
CA ASP A 278 -24.09 -20.76 4.69
C ASP A 278 -23.72 -22.20 5.09
N MET A 279 -23.74 -22.50 6.37
CA MET A 279 -23.31 -23.81 6.89
C MET A 279 -24.16 -24.97 6.39
N SER A 280 -25.37 -24.73 5.84
CA SER A 280 -26.17 -25.77 5.21
C SER A 280 -25.54 -26.31 3.93
N GLU A 281 -24.70 -25.54 3.27
CA GLU A 281 -23.94 -25.95 2.09
C GLU A 281 -22.69 -26.79 2.44
N TYR A 282 -22.29 -26.81 3.70
CA TYR A 282 -21.09 -27.47 4.22
C TYR A 282 -21.36 -28.70 5.08
N VAL A 283 -22.50 -29.34 4.87
CA VAL A 283 -22.92 -30.54 5.64
C VAL A 283 -22.09 -31.78 5.28
N GLU A 284 -21.57 -31.86 4.06
CA GLU A 284 -20.74 -32.97 3.61
C GLU A 284 -19.27 -32.76 3.97
N GLY A 285 -18.57 -33.80 4.45
CA GLY A 285 -17.20 -33.74 4.92
C GLY A 285 -16.17 -33.24 3.88
N HIS A 286 -16.50 -33.34 2.58
CA HIS A 286 -15.65 -32.85 1.48
C HIS A 286 -15.75 -31.33 1.29
N THR A 287 -16.81 -30.68 1.75
CA THR A 287 -17.02 -29.25 1.61
C THR A 287 -16.36 -28.45 2.73
N THR A 288 -16.09 -29.06 3.88
CA THR A 288 -15.33 -28.43 4.98
C THR A 288 -13.90 -28.06 4.58
N ALA A 289 -13.30 -28.83 3.65
CA ALA A 289 -11.98 -28.53 3.08
C ALA A 289 -11.95 -27.20 2.30
N LYS A 290 -13.09 -26.72 1.79
CA LYS A 290 -13.20 -25.41 1.11
C LYS A 290 -13.05 -24.24 2.06
N ILE A 291 -13.38 -24.41 3.36
CA ILE A 291 -13.24 -23.35 4.38
C ILE A 291 -11.83 -23.34 4.97
N ILE A 292 -11.26 -24.53 5.21
CA ILE A 292 -9.97 -24.70 5.90
C ILE A 292 -8.79 -24.69 4.90
N GLY A 293 -9.07 -24.86 3.60
CA GLY A 293 -8.09 -25.15 2.58
C GLY A 293 -7.84 -26.65 2.42
N SER A 294 -7.48 -27.11 1.24
CA SER A 294 -7.08 -28.50 1.01
C SER A 294 -5.79 -28.81 1.77
N PRO A 295 -5.73 -29.96 2.48
CA PRO A 295 -4.47 -30.39 3.05
C PRO A 295 -3.41 -30.53 1.96
N PRO A 296 -2.14 -30.23 2.25
CA PRO A 296 -1.06 -30.35 1.27
C PRO A 296 -0.99 -31.79 0.74
N GLY A 297 -1.18 -31.94 -0.58
CA GLY A 297 -1.15 -33.24 -1.27
C GLY A 297 -2.47 -33.65 -1.96
N TYR A 298 -3.56 -32.90 -1.82
CA TYR A 298 -4.79 -33.07 -2.59
C TYR A 298 -5.00 -31.81 -3.46
N VAL A 299 -4.51 -31.86 -4.68
CA VAL A 299 -4.87 -30.95 -5.76
C VAL A 299 -5.81 -31.69 -6.70
#